data_29824215f219d2a2de1c52200d323985
#
_entry.id   29824215f219d2a2de1c52200d323985
#
_cell.length_a   1.000
_cell.length_b   1.000
_cell.length_c   1.000
_cell.angle_alpha   90.00
_cell.angle_beta   90.00
_cell.angle_gamma   90.00
#
_symmetry.space_group_name_H-M   'P 1'
#
loop_
_entity.id
_entity.type
_entity.pdbx_description
1 polymer ?
#
loop_
_entity_poly.entity_id
_entity_poly.type
_entity_poly.pdbx_seq_one_letter_code
_entity_poly.pdbx_strand_id
1 'polypeptide(L)'
;MKFVVQTLLAQSPEDYERFVDSPESARRVGYHQNSLNELVTKRGMIGDSQFALVSVGMGPPAETITVRRGGGRNLSTDGPFAETREVMGGFDVADFASHEDAIEFAKTEHMRDVDHVMIVRRIEESWWVNTFLANGSKLFMLSMFANADRGKLARRIQRTGAEYIQQRGIVARGTISWSGAILSPSAEARSFQYAGELNLEVETPGARERKIMSAFVLVASESIEDAAKWAEKLTSDDGDAIEVRSTGGFWIISHN
;
A
#
# COMPACT_ATOMS: atom_id res chain seq x y z
N MET A 1 11.59 -10.63 -9.31
CA MET A 1 10.15 -10.82 -8.95
C MET A 1 9.73 -9.63 -8.10
N LYS A 2 8.50 -9.14 -8.29
CA LYS A 2 7.98 -8.02 -7.50
C LYS A 2 7.36 -8.47 -6.20
N PHE A 3 7.69 -7.76 -5.13
CA PHE A 3 7.12 -7.96 -3.81
C PHE A 3 6.64 -6.63 -3.24
N VAL A 4 5.64 -6.72 -2.37
CA VAL A 4 5.26 -5.65 -1.48
C VAL A 4 5.69 -6.02 -0.06
N VAL A 5 6.31 -5.07 0.62
CA VAL A 5 6.62 -5.13 2.04
C VAL A 5 5.75 -4.09 2.73
N GLN A 6 4.81 -4.55 3.54
CA GLN A 6 3.86 -3.69 4.25
C GLN A 6 4.29 -3.55 5.71
N THR A 7 4.22 -2.35 6.23
CA THR A 7 4.46 -2.06 7.64
C THR A 7 3.13 -1.81 8.34
N LEU A 8 2.78 -2.66 9.28
CA LEU A 8 1.62 -2.49 10.17
C LEU A 8 2.12 -2.06 11.55
N LEU A 9 1.57 -0.99 12.05
CA LEU A 9 1.88 -0.47 13.38
C LEU A 9 0.87 -1.00 14.39
N ALA A 10 1.35 -1.61 15.46
CA ALA A 10 0.55 -2.07 16.58
C ALA A 10 0.16 -0.90 17.49
N GLN A 11 -0.49 0.11 16.92
CA GLN A 11 -0.87 1.35 17.63
C GLN A 11 -2.33 1.66 17.34
N SER A 12 -2.97 2.32 18.31
CA SER A 12 -4.29 2.91 18.07
C SER A 12 -4.17 4.00 16.99
N PRO A 13 -5.27 4.31 16.26
CA PRO A 13 -5.27 5.45 15.34
C PRO A 13 -4.80 6.75 15.96
N GLU A 14 -5.14 7.01 17.24
CA GLU A 14 -4.75 8.22 17.98
C GLU A 14 -3.24 8.26 18.29
N ASP A 15 -2.64 7.11 18.63
CA ASP A 15 -1.20 7.00 18.86
C ASP A 15 -0.43 7.16 17.54
N TYR A 16 -0.97 6.64 16.46
CA TYR A 16 -0.40 6.82 15.11
C TYR A 16 -0.37 8.30 14.70
N GLU A 17 -1.44 9.05 14.94
CA GLU A 17 -1.49 10.49 14.64
C GLU A 17 -0.45 11.28 15.44
N ARG A 18 -0.35 11.01 16.74
CA ARG A 18 0.70 11.63 17.58
C ARG A 18 2.11 11.27 17.08
N PHE A 19 2.29 10.06 16.58
CA PHE A 19 3.57 9.64 16.02
C PHE A 19 3.89 10.38 14.72
N VAL A 20 2.96 10.46 13.77
CA VAL A 20 3.18 11.10 12.45
C VAL A 20 3.61 12.56 12.61
N ASP A 21 3.02 13.29 13.54
CA ASP A 21 3.34 14.70 13.82
C ASP A 21 4.60 14.89 14.69
N SER A 22 5.24 13.82 15.11
CA SER A 22 6.39 13.90 16.00
C SER A 22 7.70 14.21 15.25
N PRO A 23 8.68 14.92 15.89
CA PRO A 23 10.03 15.07 15.35
C PRO A 23 10.75 13.74 15.11
N GLU A 24 10.31 12.70 15.81
CA GLU A 24 10.83 11.35 15.68
C GLU A 24 10.37 10.69 14.38
N SER A 25 9.13 10.89 13.98
CA SER A 25 8.62 10.44 12.67
C SER A 25 9.44 11.03 11.53
N ALA A 26 9.73 12.33 11.56
CA ALA A 26 10.56 12.99 10.55
C ALA A 26 11.98 12.40 10.47
N ARG A 27 12.59 12.08 11.61
CA ARG A 27 13.90 11.40 11.66
C ARG A 27 13.85 9.99 11.09
N ARG A 28 12.77 9.26 11.33
CA ARG A 28 12.58 7.88 10.83
C ARG A 28 12.36 7.84 9.34
N VAL A 29 11.58 8.78 8.80
CA VAL A 29 11.44 8.95 7.35
C VAL A 29 12.80 9.17 6.70
N GLY A 30 13.64 10.02 7.27
CA GLY A 30 15.01 10.25 6.79
C GLY A 30 15.90 9.00 6.88
N TYR A 31 15.79 8.22 7.97
CA TYR A 31 16.53 6.97 8.12
C TYR A 31 16.07 5.93 7.09
N HIS A 32 14.78 5.75 6.93
CA HIS A 32 14.20 4.85 5.94
C HIS A 32 14.62 5.22 4.52
N GLN A 33 14.59 6.51 4.15
CA GLN A 33 15.09 6.99 2.85
C GLN A 33 16.57 6.65 2.62
N ASN A 34 17.41 6.79 3.65
CA ASN A 34 18.84 6.46 3.56
C ASN A 34 19.03 4.94 3.37
N SER A 35 18.28 4.13 4.10
CA SER A 35 18.31 2.67 4.00
C SER A 35 17.89 2.20 2.61
N LEU A 36 16.81 2.77 2.05
CA LEU A 36 16.35 2.50 0.69
C LEU A 36 17.39 2.90 -0.37
N ASN A 37 18.02 4.07 -0.22
CA ASN A 37 19.10 4.51 -1.10
C ASN A 37 20.32 3.58 -1.03
N GLU A 38 20.68 3.12 0.16
CA GLU A 38 21.75 2.12 0.33
C GLU A 38 21.40 0.79 -0.33
N LEU A 39 20.17 0.33 -0.19
CA LEU A 39 19.69 -0.90 -0.84
C LEU A 39 19.87 -0.81 -2.36
N VAL A 40 19.38 0.26 -2.96
CA VAL A 40 19.48 0.51 -4.40
C VAL A 40 20.94 0.58 -4.84
N THR A 41 21.81 1.25 -4.07
CA THR A 41 23.23 1.44 -4.41
C THR A 41 24.04 0.15 -4.24
N LYS A 42 23.80 -0.61 -3.17
CA LYS A 42 24.62 -1.79 -2.83
C LYS A 42 24.22 -3.05 -3.59
N ARG A 43 22.91 -3.25 -3.85
CA ARG A 43 22.45 -4.50 -4.45
C ARG A 43 22.44 -4.48 -5.97
N GLY A 44 22.66 -3.31 -6.58
CA GLY A 44 22.46 -3.17 -8.01
C GLY A 44 21.05 -3.61 -8.37
N MET A 45 20.33 -2.82 -9.10
CA MET A 45 18.94 -3.17 -9.40
C MET A 45 18.87 -4.34 -10.34
N ILE A 46 18.06 -5.32 -9.98
CA ILE A 46 17.90 -6.56 -10.73
C ILE A 46 16.71 -6.41 -11.66
N GLY A 47 16.98 -6.47 -12.98
CA GLY A 47 15.98 -6.59 -14.04
C GLY A 47 15.71 -5.35 -14.87
N ASP A 48 15.02 -5.55 -16.00
CA ASP A 48 14.59 -4.50 -16.94
C ASP A 48 13.40 -3.65 -16.45
N SER A 49 13.14 -3.63 -15.14
CA SER A 49 12.01 -2.87 -14.60
C SER A 49 12.33 -1.38 -14.57
N GLN A 50 11.42 -0.57 -15.08
CA GLN A 50 11.52 0.90 -15.09
C GLN A 50 11.56 1.51 -13.67
N PHE A 51 11.24 0.71 -12.64
CA PHE A 51 11.20 1.11 -11.25
C PHE A 51 11.95 0.11 -10.38
N ALA A 52 12.81 0.67 -9.58
CA ALA A 52 13.53 -0.09 -8.61
C ALA A 52 12.78 -0.31 -7.33
N LEU A 53 12.18 0.75 -6.86
CA LEU A 53 11.50 0.80 -5.59
C LEU A 53 10.44 1.90 -5.64
N VAL A 54 9.27 1.58 -5.11
CA VAL A 54 8.21 2.54 -4.79
C VAL A 54 7.97 2.44 -3.29
N SER A 55 8.18 3.52 -2.56
CA SER A 55 7.90 3.61 -1.14
C SER A 55 6.77 4.59 -0.87
N VAL A 56 5.79 4.18 -0.06
CA VAL A 56 4.60 4.97 0.25
C VAL A 56 4.38 4.98 1.75
N GLY A 57 4.45 6.15 2.35
CA GLY A 57 3.96 6.39 3.70
C GLY A 57 2.47 6.71 3.68
N MET A 58 1.71 6.21 4.66
CA MET A 58 0.27 6.45 4.75
C MET A 58 -0.02 7.70 5.59
N GLY A 59 -1.07 8.41 5.22
CA GLY A 59 -1.58 9.56 5.97
C GLY A 59 -2.37 9.13 7.23
N PRO A 60 -2.95 10.08 7.97
CA PRO A 60 -3.68 9.81 9.21
C PRO A 60 -4.85 8.85 9.02
N PRO A 61 -5.04 7.85 9.92
CA PRO A 61 -6.17 6.92 9.84
C PRO A 61 -7.52 7.60 10.02
N ALA A 62 -7.60 8.69 10.80
CA ALA A 62 -8.84 9.44 11.01
C ALA A 62 -9.40 10.06 9.74
N GLU A 63 -8.57 10.32 8.73
CA GLU A 63 -8.99 10.85 7.43
C GLU A 63 -9.36 9.75 6.42
N THR A 64 -9.63 8.54 6.89
CA THR A 64 -9.95 7.39 6.04
C THR A 64 -11.43 7.34 5.72
N ILE A 65 -11.76 6.93 4.48
CA ILE A 65 -13.12 6.54 4.10
C ILE A 65 -13.10 5.04 3.78
N THR A 66 -14.01 4.28 4.38
CA THR A 66 -14.22 2.87 4.04
C THR A 66 -15.46 2.71 3.18
N VAL A 67 -15.29 2.20 1.97
CA VAL A 67 -16.37 1.85 1.03
C VAL A 67 -16.62 0.35 1.10
N ARG A 68 -17.86 -0.05 1.38
CA ARG A 68 -18.29 -1.47 1.44
C ARG A 68 -19.42 -1.75 0.48
N ARG A 69 -19.52 -2.99 0.03
CA ARG A 69 -20.68 -3.51 -0.67
C ARG A 69 -21.51 -4.38 0.27
N GLY A 70 -22.80 -4.05 0.41
CA GLY A 70 -23.73 -4.85 1.21
C GLY A 70 -25.17 -4.65 0.75
N GLY A 71 -25.93 -5.74 0.59
CA GLY A 71 -27.31 -5.69 0.14
C GLY A 71 -27.49 -5.04 -1.23
N GLY A 72 -26.53 -5.21 -2.14
CA GLY A 72 -26.57 -4.63 -3.49
C GLY A 72 -26.24 -3.13 -3.57
N ARG A 73 -25.85 -2.48 -2.48
CA ARG A 73 -25.53 -1.04 -2.42
C ARG A 73 -24.09 -0.82 -1.93
N ASN A 74 -23.51 0.30 -2.35
CA ASN A 74 -22.29 0.81 -1.75
C ASN A 74 -22.65 1.63 -0.51
N LEU A 75 -21.91 1.40 0.57
CA LEU A 75 -22.02 2.09 1.86
C LEU A 75 -20.65 2.70 2.14
N SER A 76 -20.61 4.00 2.33
CA SER A 76 -19.40 4.71 2.75
C SER A 76 -19.51 5.07 4.22
N THR A 77 -18.44 4.84 4.97
CA THR A 77 -18.32 5.19 6.39
C THR A 77 -16.99 5.89 6.62
N ASP A 78 -17.00 6.89 7.49
CA ASP A 78 -15.77 7.53 7.94
C ASP A 78 -14.97 6.58 8.83
N GLY A 79 -13.65 6.67 8.75
CA GLY A 79 -12.72 5.85 9.49
C GLY A 79 -12.21 4.61 8.76
N PRO A 80 -11.14 3.99 9.30
CA PRO A 80 -10.53 2.80 8.74
C PRO A 80 -11.47 1.59 8.83
N PHE A 81 -11.14 0.56 8.08
CA PHE A 81 -11.85 -0.72 8.12
C PHE A 81 -11.78 -1.29 9.54
N ALA A 82 -12.90 -1.17 10.29
CA ALA A 82 -12.97 -1.37 11.74
C ALA A 82 -12.55 -2.76 12.25
N GLU A 83 -12.29 -3.68 11.34
CA GLU A 83 -11.89 -5.05 11.67
C GLU A 83 -10.36 -5.23 11.73
N THR A 84 -9.59 -4.22 11.34
CA THR A 84 -8.13 -4.23 11.47
C THR A 84 -7.72 -3.54 12.76
N ARG A 85 -7.00 -4.24 13.63
CA ARG A 85 -6.46 -3.68 14.88
C ARG A 85 -5.14 -2.97 14.66
N GLU A 86 -4.46 -3.28 13.57
CA GLU A 86 -3.20 -2.66 13.18
C GLU A 86 -3.45 -1.61 12.10
N VAL A 87 -2.74 -0.50 12.22
CA VAL A 87 -2.76 0.58 11.25
C VAL A 87 -1.63 0.40 10.26
N MET A 88 -1.93 0.39 8.96
CA MET A 88 -0.88 0.40 7.95
C MET A 88 -0.14 1.73 7.99
N GLY A 89 1.15 1.69 8.35
CA GLY A 89 2.04 2.86 8.36
C GLY A 89 2.60 3.20 7.00
N GLY A 90 2.79 2.19 6.15
CA GLY A 90 3.34 2.35 4.82
C GLY A 90 3.55 1.02 4.13
N PHE A 91 4.09 1.08 2.92
CA PHE A 91 4.52 -0.10 2.18
C PHE A 91 5.60 0.26 1.15
N ASP A 92 6.41 -0.75 0.83
CA ASP A 92 7.42 -0.69 -0.22
C ASP A 92 7.08 -1.71 -1.30
N VAL A 93 7.27 -1.34 -2.56
CA VAL A 93 7.19 -2.26 -3.70
C VAL A 93 8.55 -2.25 -4.39
N ALA A 94 9.17 -3.41 -4.46
CA ALA A 94 10.48 -3.54 -5.10
C ALA A 94 10.61 -4.86 -5.86
N ASP A 95 11.57 -4.88 -6.79
CA ASP A 95 12.02 -6.10 -7.44
C ASP A 95 13.11 -6.77 -6.60
N PHE A 96 12.89 -8.04 -6.25
CA PHE A 96 13.85 -8.88 -5.54
C PHE A 96 14.17 -10.13 -6.38
N ALA A 97 15.37 -10.67 -6.20
CA ALA A 97 15.78 -11.88 -6.89
C ALA A 97 14.96 -13.10 -6.41
N SER A 98 14.66 -13.15 -5.11
CA SER A 98 13.92 -14.23 -4.46
C SER A 98 12.96 -13.71 -3.39
N HIS A 99 12.13 -14.60 -2.85
CA HIS A 99 11.29 -14.32 -1.68
C HIS A 99 12.14 -14.11 -0.44
N GLU A 100 13.22 -14.88 -0.31
CA GLU A 100 14.17 -14.79 0.78
C GLU A 100 14.86 -13.40 0.81
N ASP A 101 15.21 -12.85 -0.36
CA ASP A 101 15.78 -11.50 -0.44
C ASP A 101 14.78 -10.43 0.01
N ALA A 102 13.50 -10.58 -0.33
CA ALA A 102 12.45 -9.68 0.14
C ALA A 102 12.24 -9.78 1.65
N ILE A 103 12.34 -10.99 2.21
CA ILE A 103 12.28 -11.24 3.66
C ILE A 103 13.48 -10.59 4.37
N GLU A 104 14.70 -10.79 3.86
CA GLU A 104 15.89 -10.17 4.45
C GLU A 104 15.83 -8.64 4.39
N PHE A 105 15.28 -8.08 3.31
CA PHE A 105 15.01 -6.66 3.25
C PHE A 105 14.04 -6.22 4.36
N ALA A 106 12.89 -6.90 4.50
CA ALA A 106 11.92 -6.59 5.55
C ALA A 106 12.55 -6.67 6.95
N LYS A 107 13.45 -7.62 7.20
CA LYS A 107 14.17 -7.74 8.47
C LYS A 107 15.18 -6.61 8.72
N THR A 108 15.70 -5.98 7.68
CA THR A 108 16.63 -4.85 7.83
C THR A 108 15.92 -3.50 7.99
N GLU A 109 14.68 -3.39 7.50
CA GLU A 109 13.85 -2.18 7.55
C GLU A 109 13.06 -2.00 8.85
N HIS A 110 13.58 -2.46 9.96
CA HIS A 110 12.88 -2.35 11.24
C HIS A 110 12.94 -0.94 11.84
N MET A 111 11.85 -0.50 12.40
CA MET A 111 11.76 0.69 13.23
C MET A 111 12.13 0.33 14.67
N ARG A 112 13.31 0.75 15.15
CA ARG A 112 13.90 0.27 16.41
C ARG A 112 13.07 0.51 17.68
N ASP A 113 12.21 1.52 17.68
CA ASP A 113 11.54 1.97 18.89
C ASP A 113 10.02 1.84 18.85
N VAL A 114 9.47 1.13 17.87
CA VAL A 114 8.03 0.91 17.70
C VAL A 114 7.75 -0.54 17.39
N ASP A 115 6.85 -1.12 18.17
CA ASP A 115 6.33 -2.45 17.86
C ASP A 115 5.55 -2.39 16.55
N HIS A 116 5.98 -3.18 15.60
CA HIS A 116 5.35 -3.24 14.29
C HIS A 116 5.45 -4.63 13.69
N VAL A 117 4.62 -4.88 12.68
CA VAL A 117 4.64 -6.10 11.89
C VAL A 117 4.97 -5.75 10.45
N MET A 118 5.96 -6.42 9.89
CA MET A 118 6.27 -6.36 8.47
C MET A 118 5.63 -7.56 7.77
N ILE A 119 4.89 -7.31 6.70
CA ILE A 119 4.27 -8.36 5.88
C ILE A 119 4.88 -8.36 4.50
N VAL A 120 5.50 -9.47 4.12
CA VAL A 120 6.10 -9.66 2.79
C VAL A 120 5.17 -10.50 1.94
N ARG A 121 4.80 -9.97 0.76
CA ARG A 121 3.94 -10.67 -0.21
C ARG A 121 4.42 -10.48 -1.63
N ARG A 122 4.32 -11.52 -2.43
CA ARG A 122 4.57 -11.45 -3.87
C ARG A 122 3.46 -10.69 -4.57
N ILE A 123 3.82 -9.89 -5.56
CA ILE A 123 2.88 -9.25 -6.48
C ILE A 123 2.67 -10.21 -7.65
N GLU A 124 1.43 -10.62 -7.89
CA GLU A 124 1.06 -11.50 -9.00
C GLU A 124 0.89 -10.72 -10.31
N GLU A 125 0.26 -9.55 -10.21
CA GLU A 125 0.01 -8.68 -11.34
C GLU A 125 0.11 -7.23 -10.90
N SER A 126 0.68 -6.37 -11.71
CA SER A 126 0.81 -4.95 -11.40
C SER A 126 0.72 -4.07 -12.64
N TRP A 127 0.15 -2.89 -12.45
CA TRP A 127 0.04 -1.84 -13.44
C TRP A 127 0.68 -0.58 -12.90
N TRP A 128 1.79 -0.19 -13.47
CA TRP A 128 2.49 1.02 -13.09
C TRP A 128 2.52 1.95 -14.29
N VAL A 129 1.86 3.07 -14.18
CA VAL A 129 1.95 4.14 -15.17
C VAL A 129 3.04 5.10 -14.70
N ASN A 130 4.06 5.34 -15.53
CA ASN A 130 5.19 6.24 -15.24
C ASN A 130 4.70 7.60 -14.75
N THR A 131 5.29 8.10 -13.65
CA THR A 131 4.54 8.90 -12.73
C THR A 131 5.33 9.98 -12.05
N PHE A 132 4.81 11.21 -12.12
CA PHE A 132 5.00 12.27 -11.14
C PHE A 132 3.63 12.86 -10.83
N LEU A 133 3.41 13.32 -9.60
CA LEU A 133 2.15 13.96 -9.23
C LEU A 133 1.97 15.26 -10.02
N ALA A 134 0.80 15.45 -10.61
CA ALA A 134 0.44 16.75 -11.16
C ALA A 134 0.35 17.78 -10.03
N ASN A 135 0.79 19.01 -10.29
CA ASN A 135 0.68 20.10 -9.32
C ASN A 135 -0.77 20.20 -8.83
N GLY A 136 -0.95 20.11 -7.51
CA GLY A 136 -2.25 20.23 -6.84
C GLY A 136 -3.03 18.92 -6.65
N SER A 137 -2.63 17.80 -7.25
CA SER A 137 -3.24 16.49 -6.98
C SER A 137 -2.65 15.85 -5.74
N LYS A 138 -3.52 15.25 -4.93
CA LYS A 138 -3.13 14.38 -3.81
C LYS A 138 -3.15 12.92 -4.29
N LEU A 139 -2.28 12.10 -3.71
CA LEU A 139 -2.28 10.67 -3.96
C LEU A 139 -3.03 9.95 -2.85
N PHE A 140 -3.93 9.07 -3.24
CA PHE A 140 -4.70 8.24 -2.32
C PHE A 140 -4.42 6.76 -2.61
N MET A 141 -4.39 5.96 -1.57
CA MET A 141 -4.35 4.51 -1.67
C MET A 141 -5.75 3.96 -1.43
N LEU A 142 -6.17 3.07 -2.32
CA LEU A 142 -7.36 2.24 -2.20
C LEU A 142 -6.91 0.84 -1.83
N SER A 143 -6.99 0.49 -0.56
CA SER A 143 -6.65 -0.84 -0.03
C SER A 143 -7.85 -1.76 -0.14
N MET A 144 -7.76 -2.82 -0.91
CA MET A 144 -8.89 -3.70 -1.24
C MET A 144 -8.85 -4.96 -0.40
N PHE A 145 -9.90 -5.17 0.40
CA PHE A 145 -10.13 -6.36 1.22
C PHE A 145 -11.27 -7.15 0.58
N ALA A 146 -10.94 -7.94 -0.42
CA ALA A 146 -11.90 -8.66 -1.23
C ALA A 146 -11.65 -10.17 -1.18
N ASN A 147 -12.74 -10.95 -1.16
CA ASN A 147 -12.70 -12.40 -1.33
C ASN A 147 -12.86 -12.81 -2.81
N ALA A 148 -12.87 -11.85 -3.72
CA ALA A 148 -13.10 -12.07 -5.13
C ALA A 148 -12.02 -12.93 -5.78
N ASP A 149 -12.39 -13.63 -6.84
CA ASP A 149 -11.45 -14.23 -7.78
C ASP A 149 -10.46 -13.17 -8.28
N ARG A 150 -9.17 -13.46 -8.15
CA ARG A 150 -8.09 -12.50 -8.48
C ARG A 150 -8.14 -12.03 -9.91
N GLY A 151 -8.46 -12.93 -10.86
CA GLY A 151 -8.59 -12.54 -12.25
C GLY A 151 -9.77 -11.62 -12.50
N LYS A 152 -10.89 -11.78 -11.77
CA LYS A 152 -12.02 -10.83 -11.81
C LYS A 152 -11.62 -9.49 -11.20
N LEU A 153 -10.91 -9.52 -10.08
CA LEU A 153 -10.40 -8.32 -9.42
C LEU A 153 -9.44 -7.53 -10.32
N ALA A 154 -8.48 -8.21 -10.94
CA ALA A 154 -7.54 -7.63 -11.89
C ALA A 154 -8.25 -6.93 -13.05
N ARG A 155 -9.15 -7.64 -13.73
CA ARG A 155 -9.94 -7.06 -14.85
C ARG A 155 -10.76 -5.85 -14.41
N ARG A 156 -11.30 -5.85 -13.19
CA ARG A 156 -12.05 -4.73 -12.63
C ARG A 156 -11.16 -3.52 -12.44
N ILE A 157 -10.00 -3.70 -11.81
CA ILE A 157 -9.03 -2.62 -11.59
C ILE A 157 -8.58 -2.03 -12.93
N GLN A 158 -8.25 -2.85 -13.93
CA GLN A 158 -7.83 -2.41 -15.26
C GLN A 158 -8.93 -1.62 -15.96
N ARG A 159 -10.17 -2.12 -15.95
CA ARG A 159 -11.31 -1.45 -16.57
C ARG A 159 -11.58 -0.09 -15.91
N THR A 160 -11.63 -0.06 -14.58
CA THR A 160 -11.86 1.18 -13.83
C THR A 160 -10.72 2.18 -14.05
N GLY A 161 -9.48 1.71 -14.15
CA GLY A 161 -8.33 2.55 -14.50
C GLY A 161 -8.43 3.13 -15.91
N ALA A 162 -8.89 2.37 -16.89
CA ALA A 162 -9.14 2.89 -18.23
C ALA A 162 -10.23 3.98 -18.24
N GLU A 163 -11.33 3.77 -17.50
CA GLU A 163 -12.36 4.79 -17.32
C GLU A 163 -11.82 6.05 -16.64
N TYR A 164 -10.98 5.88 -15.61
CA TYR A 164 -10.34 6.99 -14.91
C TYR A 164 -9.50 7.83 -15.87
N ILE A 165 -8.62 7.18 -16.64
CA ILE A 165 -7.75 7.84 -17.62
C ILE A 165 -8.57 8.57 -18.69
N GLN A 166 -9.65 7.95 -19.17
CA GLN A 166 -10.54 8.54 -20.16
C GLN A 166 -11.24 9.81 -19.65
N GLN A 167 -11.70 9.80 -18.39
CA GLN A 167 -12.44 10.92 -17.80
C GLN A 167 -11.51 12.09 -17.41
N ARG A 168 -10.31 11.80 -16.92
CA ARG A 168 -9.36 12.80 -16.43
C ARG A 168 -8.38 13.31 -17.50
N GLY A 169 -8.33 12.64 -18.65
CA GLY A 169 -7.33 12.88 -19.68
C GLY A 169 -5.97 12.29 -19.28
N ILE A 170 -5.09 12.11 -20.28
CA ILE A 170 -3.69 11.79 -20.00
C ILE A 170 -3.06 13.08 -19.47
N VAL A 171 -2.93 13.16 -18.17
CA VAL A 171 -2.15 14.23 -17.55
C VAL A 171 -0.71 14.06 -18.05
N ALA A 172 -0.06 15.18 -18.39
CA ALA A 172 1.25 15.24 -19.06
C ALA A 172 2.25 14.18 -18.54
N ARG A 173 3.14 13.70 -19.41
CA ARG A 173 4.19 12.72 -19.08
C ARG A 173 4.72 12.94 -17.67
N GLY A 174 4.59 11.94 -16.84
CA GLY A 174 5.19 11.94 -15.52
C GLY A 174 4.23 11.99 -14.33
N THR A 175 2.92 11.81 -14.49
CA THR A 175 1.99 11.81 -13.35
C THR A 175 1.42 10.43 -13.05
N ILE A 176 1.41 10.02 -11.75
CA ILE A 176 0.55 8.92 -11.31
C ILE A 176 -0.89 9.40 -11.45
N SER A 177 -1.55 8.72 -12.34
CA SER A 177 -2.98 8.88 -12.40
C SER A 177 -3.65 7.65 -11.79
N TRP A 178 -3.17 6.46 -12.14
CA TRP A 178 -3.73 5.19 -11.69
C TRP A 178 -2.67 4.09 -11.74
N SER A 179 -2.33 3.51 -10.61
CA SER A 179 -1.39 2.39 -10.51
C SER A 179 -1.87 1.39 -9.47
N GLY A 180 -1.58 0.12 -9.63
CA GLY A 180 -2.04 -0.86 -8.67
C GLY A 180 -1.41 -2.22 -8.82
N ALA A 181 -1.71 -3.09 -7.87
CA ALA A 181 -1.22 -4.46 -7.83
C ALA A 181 -2.23 -5.43 -7.22
N ILE A 182 -2.21 -6.65 -7.72
CA ILE A 182 -2.84 -7.82 -7.11
C ILE A 182 -1.77 -8.57 -6.32
N LEU A 183 -2.08 -8.89 -5.08
CA LEU A 183 -1.17 -9.58 -4.17
C LEU A 183 -1.41 -11.08 -4.19
N SER A 184 -0.37 -11.86 -3.94
CA SER A 184 -0.47 -13.32 -3.78
C SER A 184 -1.43 -13.71 -2.67
N PRO A 185 -1.90 -14.98 -2.60
CA PRO A 185 -2.74 -15.45 -1.52
C PRO A 185 -2.19 -15.08 -0.13
N SER A 186 -3.09 -14.78 0.81
CA SER A 186 -2.69 -14.51 2.19
C SER A 186 -1.91 -15.66 2.84
N ALA A 187 -2.17 -16.89 2.42
CA ALA A 187 -1.44 -18.07 2.87
C ALA A 187 0.04 -18.10 2.44
N GLU A 188 0.42 -17.30 1.44
CA GLU A 188 1.82 -17.13 1.00
C GLU A 188 2.52 -15.94 1.68
N ALA A 189 1.78 -15.18 2.50
CA ALA A 189 2.36 -14.05 3.21
C ALA A 189 3.31 -14.53 4.31
N ARG A 190 4.42 -13.80 4.48
CA ARG A 190 5.36 -14.00 5.59
C ARG A 190 5.36 -12.74 6.43
N SER A 191 5.24 -12.89 7.73
CA SER A 191 5.13 -11.76 8.65
C SER A 191 6.17 -11.86 9.75
N PHE A 192 6.73 -10.71 10.09
CA PHE A 192 7.78 -10.56 11.07
C PHE A 192 7.37 -9.47 12.05
N GLN A 193 7.29 -9.82 13.32
CA GLN A 193 7.03 -8.87 14.39
C GLN A 193 8.35 -8.38 14.96
N TYR A 194 8.42 -7.09 15.12
CA TYR A 194 9.48 -6.41 15.84
C TYR A 194 8.97 -5.95 17.19
N ALA A 195 9.63 -6.43 18.26
CA ALA A 195 9.40 -6.02 19.61
C ALA A 195 10.76 -5.71 20.24
N GLY A 196 11.12 -4.44 20.31
CA GLY A 196 12.46 -4.01 20.69
C GLY A 196 13.54 -4.50 19.71
N GLU A 197 14.50 -5.29 20.19
CA GLU A 197 15.57 -5.89 19.34
C GLU A 197 15.20 -7.27 18.78
N LEU A 198 14.03 -7.81 19.15
CA LEU A 198 13.60 -9.13 18.73
C LEU A 198 12.88 -9.07 17.37
N ASN A 199 13.32 -9.91 16.48
CA ASN A 199 12.68 -10.14 15.18
C ASN A 199 12.13 -11.57 15.15
N LEU A 200 10.82 -11.71 15.27
CA LEU A 200 10.15 -12.98 15.34
C LEU A 200 9.25 -13.16 14.13
N GLU A 201 9.38 -14.31 13.45
CA GLU A 201 8.39 -14.70 12.47
C GLU A 201 7.07 -15.04 13.18
N VAL A 202 5.99 -14.42 12.75
CA VAL A 202 4.67 -14.56 13.38
C VAL A 202 3.62 -14.94 12.33
N GLU A 203 2.49 -15.41 12.81
CA GLU A 203 1.33 -15.61 11.95
C GLU A 203 0.88 -14.25 11.36
N THR A 204 0.64 -14.21 10.06
CA THR A 204 0.22 -12.97 9.39
C THR A 204 -1.09 -12.45 9.98
N PRO A 205 -1.13 -11.21 10.50
CA PRO A 205 -2.33 -10.63 11.05
C PRO A 205 -3.50 -10.69 10.08
N GLY A 206 -4.65 -11.12 10.55
CA GLY A 206 -5.87 -11.21 9.73
C GLY A 206 -5.89 -12.36 8.70
N ALA A 207 -4.85 -13.19 8.61
CA ALA A 207 -4.79 -14.31 7.64
C ALA A 207 -5.94 -15.30 7.82
N ARG A 208 -6.31 -15.62 9.06
CA ARG A 208 -7.43 -16.52 9.38
C ARG A 208 -8.79 -15.89 9.14
N GLU A 209 -8.88 -14.58 9.28
CA GLU A 209 -10.14 -13.83 9.24
C GLU A 209 -10.43 -13.21 7.87
N ARG A 210 -9.62 -13.51 6.86
CA ARG A 210 -9.74 -12.95 5.49
C ARG A 210 -9.68 -11.42 5.42
N LYS A 211 -9.01 -10.78 6.39
CA LYS A 211 -8.89 -9.33 6.53
C LYS A 211 -7.58 -8.76 5.98
N ILE A 212 -6.87 -9.55 5.17
CA ILE A 212 -5.63 -9.10 4.52
C ILE A 212 -5.97 -8.45 3.19
N MET A 213 -5.32 -7.32 2.95
CA MET A 213 -5.41 -6.63 1.65
C MET A 213 -5.09 -7.58 0.50
N SER A 214 -6.01 -7.73 -0.45
CA SER A 214 -5.86 -8.59 -1.63
C SER A 214 -5.29 -7.85 -2.84
N ALA A 215 -5.48 -6.55 -2.87
CA ALA A 215 -4.98 -5.66 -3.91
C ALA A 215 -4.89 -4.23 -3.37
N PHE A 216 -4.16 -3.39 -4.08
CA PHE A 216 -4.21 -1.95 -3.85
C PHE A 216 -4.22 -1.18 -5.18
N VAL A 217 -4.73 0.04 -5.11
CA VAL A 217 -4.64 1.02 -6.19
C VAL A 217 -4.17 2.35 -5.61
N LEU A 218 -3.20 2.97 -6.25
CA LEU A 218 -2.82 4.36 -6.03
C LEU A 218 -3.55 5.21 -7.06
N VAL A 219 -4.28 6.22 -6.61
CA VAL A 219 -5.05 7.11 -7.48
C VAL A 219 -4.80 8.56 -7.12
N ALA A 220 -4.54 9.40 -8.13
CA ALA A 220 -4.46 10.84 -7.95
C ALA A 220 -5.87 11.44 -7.98
N SER A 221 -6.23 12.18 -6.95
CA SER A 221 -7.54 12.82 -6.82
C SER A 221 -7.44 14.19 -6.14
N GLU A 222 -8.45 15.01 -6.32
CA GLU A 222 -8.50 16.34 -5.70
C GLU A 222 -8.85 16.24 -4.21
N SER A 223 -9.67 15.27 -3.84
CA SER A 223 -10.09 15.00 -2.47
C SER A 223 -10.28 13.52 -2.20
N ILE A 224 -10.41 13.16 -0.93
CA ILE A 224 -10.68 11.78 -0.51
C ILE A 224 -12.06 11.30 -0.97
N GLU A 225 -13.07 12.17 -1.00
CA GLU A 225 -14.41 11.86 -1.48
C GLU A 225 -14.40 11.56 -2.98
N ASP A 226 -13.54 12.26 -3.74
CA ASP A 226 -13.36 12.00 -5.15
C ASP A 226 -12.64 10.64 -5.38
N ALA A 227 -11.65 10.32 -4.56
CA ALA A 227 -11.01 9.00 -4.56
C ALA A 227 -11.99 7.89 -4.15
N ALA A 228 -12.90 8.14 -3.19
CA ALA A 228 -13.90 7.18 -2.74
C ALA A 228 -14.91 6.82 -3.85
N LYS A 229 -15.27 7.73 -4.75
CA LYS A 229 -16.10 7.42 -5.93
C LYS A 229 -15.47 6.37 -6.84
N TRP A 230 -14.13 6.37 -6.93
CA TRP A 230 -13.41 5.34 -7.67
C TRP A 230 -13.38 4.00 -6.92
N ALA A 231 -13.29 4.05 -5.58
CA ALA A 231 -13.43 2.85 -4.75
C ALA A 231 -14.82 2.22 -4.91
N GLU A 232 -15.90 3.02 -4.99
CA GLU A 232 -17.27 2.53 -5.25
C GLU A 232 -17.37 1.74 -6.55
N LYS A 233 -16.68 2.16 -7.61
CA LYS A 233 -16.64 1.43 -8.88
C LYS A 233 -15.84 0.13 -8.81
N LEU A 234 -14.93 0.03 -7.85
CA LEU A 234 -14.11 -1.16 -7.63
C LEU A 234 -14.81 -2.20 -6.75
N THR A 235 -15.78 -1.84 -5.94
CA THR A 235 -16.60 -2.80 -5.18
C THR A 235 -17.62 -3.48 -6.08
N SER A 236 -17.77 -4.80 -6.02
CA SER A 236 -18.75 -5.52 -6.86
C SER A 236 -19.52 -6.59 -6.14
N ASP A 237 -18.94 -7.23 -5.15
CA ASP A 237 -19.51 -8.37 -4.47
C ASP A 237 -19.81 -8.02 -3.01
N ASP A 238 -20.85 -8.59 -2.44
CA ASP A 238 -21.16 -8.41 -1.04
C ASP A 238 -20.01 -8.92 -0.19
N GLY A 239 -19.58 -8.09 0.75
CA GLY A 239 -18.42 -8.34 1.60
C GLY A 239 -17.10 -7.71 1.11
N ASP A 240 -17.05 -7.14 -0.11
CA ASP A 240 -15.92 -6.33 -0.52
C ASP A 240 -15.85 -5.07 0.35
N ALA A 241 -14.64 -4.73 0.80
CA ALA A 241 -14.36 -3.48 1.48
C ALA A 241 -13.12 -2.82 0.86
N ILE A 242 -13.17 -1.52 0.68
CA ILE A 242 -12.03 -0.73 0.19
C ILE A 242 -11.82 0.43 1.15
N GLU A 243 -10.64 0.46 1.74
CA GLU A 243 -10.18 1.58 2.53
C GLU A 243 -9.50 2.60 1.62
N VAL A 244 -10.00 3.83 1.65
CA VAL A 244 -9.44 4.97 0.91
C VAL A 244 -8.73 5.87 1.89
N ARG A 245 -7.43 6.10 1.67
CA ARG A 245 -6.60 6.87 2.60
C ARG A 245 -5.58 7.72 1.85
N SER A 246 -5.33 8.91 2.35
CA SER A 246 -4.27 9.77 1.81
C SER A 246 -2.90 9.13 2.00
N THR A 247 -1.94 9.46 1.13
CA THR A 247 -0.54 9.12 1.36
C THR A 247 0.16 10.29 2.03
N GLY A 248 0.94 10.02 3.07
CA GLY A 248 1.72 11.03 3.79
C GLY A 248 3.06 11.34 3.12
N GLY A 249 3.55 10.42 2.30
CA GLY A 249 4.80 10.56 1.54
C GLY A 249 4.87 9.50 0.44
N PHE A 250 5.60 9.85 -0.62
CA PHE A 250 5.74 8.96 -1.77
C PHE A 250 7.11 9.16 -2.41
N TRP A 251 7.83 8.08 -2.61
CA TRP A 251 9.16 8.08 -3.23
C TRP A 251 9.23 7.02 -4.32
N ILE A 252 9.77 7.41 -5.44
CA ILE A 252 10.13 6.48 -6.51
C ILE A 252 11.62 6.58 -6.72
N ILE A 253 12.30 5.45 -6.69
CA ILE A 253 13.68 5.34 -7.10
C ILE A 253 13.66 4.60 -8.44
N SER A 254 13.98 5.32 -9.52
CA SER A 254 14.05 4.77 -10.88
C SER A 254 15.51 4.59 -11.30
N HIS A 255 15.76 3.66 -12.21
CA HIS A 255 16.99 3.67 -13.00
C HIS A 255 16.92 4.79 -14.04
N ASN A 256 17.94 5.61 -14.10
CA ASN A 256 18.25 6.43 -15.28
C ASN A 256 19.05 5.59 -16.27
#